data_71c35eaca9d6e710cc0eaed55a0246e6
#
_entry.id   71c35eaca9d6e710cc0eaed55a0246e6
#
_cell.length_a   1.000
_cell.length_b   1.000
_cell.length_c   1.000
_cell.angle_alpha   90.00
_cell.angle_beta   90.00
_cell.angle_gamma   90.00
#
_symmetry.space_group_name_H-M   'P 1'
#
loop_
_entity.id
_entity.type
_entity.pdbx_description
1 polymer ?
#
loop_
_entity_poly.entity_id
_entity_poly.type
_entity_poly.pdbx_seq_one_letter_code
_entity_poly.pdbx_strand_id
1 'polypeptide(L)'
;PLEDYYQREELTVGNAFLTAEGALALAVEHAPGALGGSRCLVAGFGRIGKALCLDLRALGAQVDCAGRKPRDLAAIRAMGCGALTYGQVGGPYDVIFNTVPAPVIGEEILARQGPDTLLLELASAPGGICRRAAQARGLRLLDCPSLPGRFSPKASGELVKEAVYHILEERRKLS
;
A
#
# COMPACT_ATOMS: atom_id res chain seq x y z
N PRO A 1 -22.53 25.33 3.03
CA PRO A 1 -21.51 24.60 3.77
C PRO A 1 -20.52 23.99 2.79
N LEU A 2 -19.21 24.00 3.16
CA LEU A 2 -18.14 23.32 2.45
C LEU A 2 -18.25 21.83 2.80
N GLU A 3 -18.19 20.96 1.79
CA GLU A 3 -18.05 19.52 1.99
C GLU A 3 -16.72 19.05 1.41
N ASP A 4 -16.02 18.23 2.16
CA ASP A 4 -14.77 17.61 1.75
C ASP A 4 -15.08 16.27 1.06
N TYR A 5 -14.97 16.22 -0.26
CA TYR A 5 -15.18 15.00 -1.03
C TYR A 5 -14.18 13.88 -0.70
N TYR A 6 -13.03 14.20 -0.10
CA TYR A 6 -12.07 13.19 0.37
C TYR A 6 -12.57 12.38 1.56
N GLN A 7 -13.64 12.79 2.22
CA GLN A 7 -14.29 12.00 3.27
C GLN A 7 -15.23 10.92 2.72
N ARG A 8 -15.49 10.93 1.42
CA ARG A 8 -16.33 9.93 0.76
C ARG A 8 -15.61 8.58 0.68
N GLU A 9 -16.23 7.54 1.25
CA GLU A 9 -15.62 6.20 1.30
C GLU A 9 -15.45 5.60 -0.10
N GLU A 10 -16.41 5.81 -0.99
CA GLU A 10 -16.33 5.38 -2.38
C GLU A 10 -15.11 5.94 -3.10
N LEU A 11 -14.81 7.23 -2.91
CA LEU A 11 -13.61 7.86 -3.47
C LEU A 11 -12.34 7.29 -2.85
N THR A 12 -12.31 7.19 -1.52
CA THR A 12 -11.10 6.73 -0.82
C THR A 12 -10.79 5.26 -1.08
N VAL A 13 -11.80 4.42 -1.28
CA VAL A 13 -11.64 3.01 -1.69
C VAL A 13 -11.14 2.96 -3.14
N GLY A 14 -11.79 3.63 -4.08
CA GLY A 14 -11.35 3.65 -5.48
C GLY A 14 -9.90 4.16 -5.61
N ASN A 15 -9.58 5.24 -4.92
CA ASN A 15 -8.22 5.81 -4.90
C ASN A 15 -7.17 4.86 -4.31
N ALA A 16 -7.56 4.01 -3.35
CA ALA A 16 -6.66 2.99 -2.78
C ALA A 16 -6.31 1.90 -3.81
N PHE A 17 -7.25 1.48 -4.65
CA PHE A 17 -6.98 0.53 -5.74
C PHE A 17 -6.05 1.15 -6.79
N LEU A 18 -6.31 2.39 -7.23
CA LEU A 18 -5.41 3.09 -8.16
C LEU A 18 -4.01 3.31 -7.56
N THR A 19 -3.92 3.51 -6.23
CA THR A 19 -2.63 3.59 -5.53
C THR A 19 -1.90 2.25 -5.57
N ALA A 20 -2.61 1.14 -5.36
CA ALA A 20 -2.04 -0.21 -5.43
C ALA A 20 -1.53 -0.52 -6.85
N GLU A 21 -2.32 -0.24 -7.90
CA GLU A 21 -1.89 -0.38 -9.29
C GLU A 21 -0.60 0.40 -9.60
N GLY A 22 -0.53 1.67 -9.19
CA GLY A 22 0.67 2.49 -9.36
C GLY A 22 1.88 1.95 -8.58
N ALA A 23 1.66 1.39 -7.38
CA ALA A 23 2.72 0.75 -6.61
C ALA A 23 3.21 -0.54 -7.26
N LEU A 24 2.32 -1.34 -7.86
CA LEU A 24 2.68 -2.52 -8.64
C LEU A 24 3.47 -2.15 -9.90
N ALA A 25 3.09 -1.09 -10.60
CA ALA A 25 3.84 -0.61 -11.76
C ALA A 25 5.29 -0.26 -11.39
N LEU A 26 5.49 0.47 -10.28
CA LEU A 26 6.83 0.77 -9.76
C LEU A 26 7.58 -0.49 -9.31
N ALA A 27 6.87 -1.45 -8.69
CA ALA A 27 7.50 -2.70 -8.30
C ALA A 27 7.96 -3.52 -9.52
N VAL A 28 7.15 -3.59 -10.58
CA VAL A 28 7.53 -4.26 -11.84
C VAL A 28 8.74 -3.58 -12.49
N GLU A 29 8.80 -2.25 -12.47
CA GLU A 29 9.89 -1.48 -13.07
C GLU A 29 11.21 -1.62 -12.30
N HIS A 30 11.14 -1.78 -10.96
CA HIS A 30 12.30 -1.58 -10.09
C HIS A 30 12.70 -2.79 -9.25
N ALA A 31 11.87 -3.83 -9.17
CA ALA A 31 12.20 -5.05 -8.45
C ALA A 31 13.30 -5.86 -9.20
N PRO A 32 14.08 -6.68 -8.48
CA PRO A 32 15.16 -7.45 -9.09
C PRO A 32 14.66 -8.58 -10.00
N GLY A 33 13.36 -8.90 -9.95
CA GLY A 33 12.77 -9.98 -10.72
C GLY A 33 11.27 -9.82 -10.92
N ALA A 34 10.62 -10.87 -11.46
CA ALA A 34 9.18 -10.88 -11.65
C ALA A 34 8.43 -10.87 -10.31
N LEU A 35 7.29 -10.18 -10.25
CA LEU A 35 6.42 -10.21 -9.07
C LEU A 35 5.75 -11.57 -8.88
N GLY A 36 5.45 -12.29 -9.97
CA GLY A 36 4.98 -13.68 -9.88
C GLY A 36 6.03 -14.57 -9.24
N GLY A 37 5.67 -15.24 -8.13
CA GLY A 37 6.57 -16.06 -7.32
C GLY A 37 7.43 -15.31 -6.33
N SER A 38 7.53 -13.97 -6.39
CA SER A 38 8.31 -13.15 -5.45
C SER A 38 7.72 -13.18 -4.04
N ARG A 39 8.55 -12.90 -3.04
CA ARG A 39 8.13 -12.71 -1.65
C ARG A 39 7.90 -11.23 -1.38
N CYS A 40 6.66 -10.87 -1.11
CA CYS A 40 6.27 -9.49 -0.85
C CYS A 40 5.79 -9.31 0.59
N LEU A 41 6.21 -8.22 1.23
CA LEU A 41 5.65 -7.75 2.49
C LEU A 41 4.76 -6.54 2.24
N VAL A 42 3.53 -6.59 2.74
CA VAL A 42 2.64 -5.43 2.84
C VAL A 42 2.56 -5.01 4.30
N ALA A 43 3.13 -3.87 4.66
CA ALA A 43 3.03 -3.30 5.99
C ALA A 43 1.78 -2.41 6.08
N GLY A 44 0.79 -2.87 6.86
CA GLY A 44 -0.51 -2.25 7.04
C GLY A 44 -1.64 -2.96 6.29
N PHE A 45 -2.80 -3.03 6.93
CA PHE A 45 -4.01 -3.66 6.38
C PHE A 45 -5.18 -2.66 6.30
N GLY A 46 -4.85 -1.44 5.84
CA GLY A 46 -5.83 -0.42 5.45
C GLY A 46 -6.37 -0.66 4.03
N ARG A 47 -7.03 0.35 3.44
CA ARG A 47 -7.59 0.26 2.08
C ARG A 47 -6.52 -0.12 1.04
N ILE A 48 -5.38 0.60 1.03
CA ILE A 48 -4.26 0.32 0.12
C ILE A 48 -3.66 -1.06 0.38
N GLY A 49 -3.42 -1.40 1.65
CA GLY A 49 -2.85 -2.71 1.99
C GLY A 49 -3.73 -3.89 1.58
N LYS A 50 -5.07 -3.76 1.67
CA LYS A 50 -6.03 -4.76 1.19
C LYS A 50 -5.98 -4.91 -0.33
N ALA A 51 -5.97 -3.79 -1.07
CA ALA A 51 -5.84 -3.81 -2.53
C ALA A 51 -4.53 -4.49 -2.96
N LEU A 52 -3.39 -4.09 -2.38
CA LEU A 52 -2.10 -4.73 -2.64
C LEU A 52 -2.09 -6.24 -2.35
N CYS A 53 -2.69 -6.69 -1.24
CA CYS A 53 -2.78 -8.11 -0.93
C CYS A 53 -3.55 -8.88 -2.00
N LEU A 54 -4.66 -8.33 -2.49
CA LEU A 54 -5.47 -8.94 -3.55
C LEU A 54 -4.68 -9.03 -4.86
N ASP A 55 -4.12 -7.91 -5.30
CA ASP A 55 -3.45 -7.79 -6.60
C ASP A 55 -2.16 -8.61 -6.66
N LEU A 56 -1.32 -8.55 -5.63
CA LEU A 56 -0.09 -9.34 -5.53
C LEU A 56 -0.40 -10.85 -5.52
N ARG A 57 -1.44 -11.26 -4.81
CA ARG A 57 -1.89 -12.66 -4.82
C ARG A 57 -2.36 -13.08 -6.21
N ALA A 58 -3.12 -12.24 -6.89
CA ALA A 58 -3.59 -12.51 -8.26
C ALA A 58 -2.42 -12.63 -9.25
N LEU A 59 -1.34 -11.89 -9.03
CA LEU A 59 -0.09 -12.02 -9.79
C LEU A 59 0.75 -13.25 -9.43
N GLY A 60 0.34 -14.03 -8.41
CA GLY A 60 1.06 -15.22 -7.98
C GLY A 60 2.22 -14.96 -7.03
N ALA A 61 2.32 -13.79 -6.42
CA ALA A 61 3.30 -13.50 -5.38
C ALA A 61 3.00 -14.25 -4.06
N GLN A 62 4.04 -14.51 -3.28
CA GLN A 62 3.93 -14.96 -1.90
C GLN A 62 3.83 -13.73 -1.00
N VAL A 63 2.65 -13.47 -0.45
CA VAL A 63 2.35 -12.24 0.26
C VAL A 63 2.25 -12.47 1.76
N ASP A 64 3.13 -11.82 2.51
CA ASP A 64 2.97 -11.59 3.94
C ASP A 64 2.38 -10.19 4.16
N CYS A 65 1.39 -10.08 5.06
CA CYS A 65 0.83 -8.80 5.44
C CYS A 65 0.92 -8.59 6.95
N ALA A 66 1.50 -7.45 7.36
CA ALA A 66 1.67 -7.11 8.76
C ALA A 66 0.55 -6.19 9.26
N GLY A 67 -0.08 -6.58 10.38
CA GLY A 67 -1.14 -5.82 11.03
C GLY A 67 -1.08 -5.90 12.55
N ARG A 68 -1.85 -5.03 13.24
CA ARG A 68 -1.86 -4.99 14.71
C ARG A 68 -3.10 -5.64 15.33
N LYS A 69 -4.23 -5.59 14.65
CA LYS A 69 -5.52 -6.00 15.22
C LYS A 69 -5.81 -7.46 14.92
N PRO A 70 -6.25 -8.26 15.92
CA PRO A 70 -6.59 -9.68 15.67
C PRO A 70 -7.58 -9.90 14.54
N ARG A 71 -8.58 -9.00 14.39
CA ARG A 71 -9.55 -9.05 13.27
C ARG A 71 -8.88 -8.88 11.91
N ASP A 72 -7.85 -8.01 11.83
CA ASP A 72 -7.13 -7.76 10.57
C ASP A 72 -6.28 -9.00 10.22
N LEU A 73 -5.60 -9.59 11.22
CA LEU A 73 -4.84 -10.83 11.02
C LEU A 73 -5.73 -12.00 10.58
N ALA A 74 -6.95 -12.10 11.10
CA ALA A 74 -7.92 -13.10 10.64
C ALA A 74 -8.33 -12.87 9.18
N ALA A 75 -8.61 -11.62 8.79
CA ALA A 75 -8.96 -11.25 7.43
C ALA A 75 -7.79 -11.47 6.45
N ILE A 76 -6.56 -11.13 6.83
CA ILE A 76 -5.35 -11.39 6.05
C ILE A 76 -5.22 -12.89 5.74
N ARG A 77 -5.39 -13.76 6.74
CA ARG A 77 -5.39 -15.22 6.53
C ARG A 77 -6.49 -15.68 5.59
N ALA A 78 -7.70 -15.15 5.75
CA ALA A 78 -8.82 -15.49 4.88
C ALA A 78 -8.58 -15.10 3.41
N MET A 79 -7.76 -14.08 3.16
CA MET A 79 -7.31 -13.67 1.81
C MET A 79 -6.17 -14.56 1.27
N GLY A 80 -5.71 -15.57 2.00
CA GLY A 80 -4.62 -16.44 1.61
C GLY A 80 -3.24 -15.82 1.72
N CYS A 81 -3.08 -14.77 2.54
CA CYS A 81 -1.80 -14.14 2.84
C CYS A 81 -1.24 -14.63 4.18
N GLY A 82 0.08 -14.61 4.34
CA GLY A 82 0.73 -14.77 5.62
C GLY A 82 0.39 -13.61 6.55
N ALA A 83 -0.22 -13.88 7.70
CA ALA A 83 -0.65 -12.85 8.64
C ALA A 83 0.35 -12.70 9.78
N LEU A 84 0.98 -11.55 9.88
CA LEU A 84 2.05 -11.26 10.82
C LEU A 84 1.72 -10.05 11.70
N THR A 85 2.19 -10.07 12.94
CA THR A 85 2.42 -8.82 13.69
C THR A 85 3.77 -8.23 13.28
N TYR A 86 4.00 -6.93 13.52
CA TYR A 86 5.27 -6.30 13.14
C TYR A 86 6.49 -6.96 13.79
N GLY A 87 6.36 -7.48 15.02
CA GLY A 87 7.43 -8.22 15.69
C GLY A 87 7.74 -9.60 15.07
N GLN A 88 6.83 -10.13 14.25
CA GLN A 88 7.00 -11.42 13.55
C GLN A 88 7.54 -11.26 12.13
N VAL A 89 7.67 -10.01 11.65
CA VAL A 89 8.18 -9.76 10.31
C VAL A 89 9.63 -10.25 10.21
N GLY A 90 9.84 -11.21 9.33
CA GLY A 90 11.16 -11.79 9.06
C GLY A 90 11.79 -11.21 7.81
N GLY A 91 12.21 -12.07 6.91
CA GLY A 91 12.84 -11.76 5.64
C GLY A 91 13.63 -12.96 5.09
N PRO A 92 14.36 -12.78 4.01
CA PRO A 92 14.31 -11.63 3.13
C PRO A 92 13.02 -11.55 2.30
N TYR A 93 12.65 -10.34 1.89
CA TYR A 93 11.60 -10.07 0.91
C TYR A 93 12.22 -9.46 -0.35
N ASP A 94 11.60 -9.71 -1.50
CA ASP A 94 11.99 -9.07 -2.76
C ASP A 94 11.46 -7.62 -2.80
N VAL A 95 10.22 -7.42 -2.30
CA VAL A 95 9.59 -6.08 -2.23
C VAL A 95 8.88 -5.89 -0.90
N ILE A 96 9.06 -4.71 -0.31
CA ILE A 96 8.33 -4.25 0.88
C ILE A 96 7.50 -3.03 0.51
N PHE A 97 6.19 -3.12 0.67
CA PHE A 97 5.23 -2.01 0.50
C PHE A 97 4.82 -1.50 1.87
N ASN A 98 5.18 -0.26 2.22
CA ASN A 98 4.69 0.35 3.44
C ASN A 98 3.49 1.25 3.18
N THR A 99 2.38 0.99 3.87
CA THR A 99 1.14 1.79 3.81
C THR A 99 0.80 2.49 5.13
N VAL A 100 1.71 2.44 6.11
CA VAL A 100 1.47 2.94 7.48
C VAL A 100 2.27 4.21 7.72
N PRO A 101 1.62 5.35 8.04
CA PRO A 101 2.30 6.62 8.33
C PRO A 101 2.84 6.68 9.77
N ALA A 102 3.48 5.60 10.22
CA ALA A 102 4.10 5.49 11.54
C ALA A 102 5.29 4.52 11.45
N PRO A 103 6.35 4.68 12.26
CA PRO A 103 7.57 3.87 12.16
C PRO A 103 7.30 2.40 12.50
N VAL A 104 7.09 1.60 11.46
CA VAL A 104 6.79 0.15 11.56
C VAL A 104 7.83 -0.73 10.89
N ILE A 105 8.61 -0.20 9.93
CA ILE A 105 9.74 -0.89 9.26
C ILE A 105 11.03 -0.31 9.80
N GLY A 106 11.42 -0.78 10.98
CA GLY A 106 12.61 -0.34 11.71
C GLY A 106 13.90 -1.05 11.30
N GLU A 107 14.99 -0.70 12.01
CA GLU A 107 16.34 -1.26 11.78
C GLU A 107 16.35 -2.80 11.86
N GLU A 108 15.64 -3.41 12.81
CA GLU A 108 15.59 -4.85 12.99
C GLU A 108 15.00 -5.59 11.79
N ILE A 109 13.91 -5.04 11.20
CA ILE A 109 13.30 -5.62 10.01
C ILE A 109 14.23 -5.44 8.82
N LEU A 110 14.78 -4.25 8.63
CA LEU A 110 15.67 -3.94 7.53
C LEU A 110 16.99 -4.75 7.61
N ALA A 111 17.46 -5.07 8.82
CA ALA A 111 18.66 -5.89 9.01
C ALA A 111 18.53 -7.33 8.45
N ARG A 112 17.30 -7.82 8.30
CA ARG A 112 17.00 -9.17 7.79
C ARG A 112 16.76 -9.19 6.28
N GLN A 113 16.84 -8.03 5.60
CA GLN A 113 16.59 -7.94 4.17
C GLN A 113 17.86 -8.15 3.35
N GLY A 114 17.68 -8.70 2.15
CA GLY A 114 18.75 -8.84 1.17
C GLY A 114 19.13 -7.50 0.53
N PRO A 115 20.31 -7.42 -0.12
CA PRO A 115 20.80 -6.18 -0.73
C PRO A 115 19.90 -5.68 -1.86
N ASP A 116 19.17 -6.58 -2.53
CA ASP A 116 18.31 -6.25 -3.67
C ASP A 116 16.86 -5.98 -3.28
N THR A 117 16.53 -6.01 -1.97
CA THR A 117 15.17 -5.72 -1.50
C THR A 117 14.74 -4.31 -1.89
N LEU A 118 13.63 -4.21 -2.63
CA LEU A 118 13.01 -2.94 -3.00
C LEU A 118 12.05 -2.49 -1.89
N LEU A 119 12.18 -1.24 -1.47
CA LEU A 119 11.31 -0.61 -0.48
C LEU A 119 10.43 0.46 -1.16
N LEU A 120 9.10 0.35 -1.02
CA LEU A 120 8.13 1.32 -1.54
C LEU A 120 7.41 2.01 -0.37
N GLU A 121 7.66 3.30 -0.18
CA GLU A 121 6.98 4.11 0.84
C GLU A 121 5.72 4.73 0.22
N LEU A 122 4.57 4.15 0.52
CA LEU A 122 3.25 4.58 0.04
C LEU A 122 2.51 5.46 1.05
N ALA A 123 2.95 5.41 2.31
CA ALA A 123 2.32 6.20 3.36
C ALA A 123 2.67 7.68 3.22
N SER A 124 1.73 8.53 3.65
CA SER A 124 2.00 9.97 3.80
C SER A 124 3.08 10.23 4.85
N ALA A 125 3.67 11.41 4.78
CA ALA A 125 4.65 11.83 5.78
C ALA A 125 4.10 11.66 7.22
N PRO A 126 4.94 11.20 8.16
CA PRO A 126 6.38 11.01 8.07
C PRO A 126 6.83 9.69 7.41
N GLY A 127 5.91 8.84 6.96
CA GLY A 127 6.21 7.49 6.48
C GLY A 127 6.44 6.48 7.61
N GLY A 128 6.78 5.25 7.26
CA GLY A 128 6.97 4.19 8.23
C GLY A 128 8.26 3.40 8.08
N ILE A 129 9.06 3.68 7.04
CA ILE A 129 10.35 3.02 6.79
C ILE A 129 11.48 3.85 7.41
N CYS A 130 12.35 3.21 8.19
CA CYS A 130 13.53 3.85 8.74
C CYS A 130 14.55 4.17 7.63
N ARG A 131 14.51 5.40 7.11
CA ARG A 131 15.35 5.86 5.99
C ARG A 131 16.84 5.73 6.27
N ARG A 132 17.27 6.09 7.50
CA ARG A 132 18.67 5.99 7.92
C ARG A 132 19.17 4.54 7.81
N ALA A 133 18.38 3.58 8.29
CA ALA A 133 18.74 2.17 8.24
C ALA A 133 18.73 1.63 6.81
N ALA A 134 17.74 2.00 5.99
CA ALA A 134 17.69 1.64 4.58
C ALA A 134 18.94 2.16 3.82
N GLN A 135 19.30 3.42 4.01
CA GLN A 135 20.47 4.02 3.40
C GLN A 135 21.78 3.37 3.86
N ALA A 136 21.94 3.14 5.18
CA ALA A 136 23.14 2.50 5.72
C ALA A 136 23.38 1.08 5.18
N ARG A 137 22.32 0.41 4.71
CA ARG A 137 22.35 -0.92 4.10
C ARG A 137 22.38 -0.91 2.58
N GLY A 138 22.34 0.27 1.96
CA GLY A 138 22.30 0.41 0.51
C GLY A 138 20.99 -0.08 -0.12
N LEU A 139 19.89 -0.21 0.66
CA LEU A 139 18.61 -0.68 0.16
C LEU A 139 17.95 0.41 -0.69
N ARG A 140 17.35 0.00 -1.80
CA ARG A 140 16.63 0.92 -2.70
C ARG A 140 15.28 1.29 -2.10
N LEU A 141 15.13 2.55 -1.70
CA LEU A 141 13.89 3.12 -1.19
C LEU A 141 13.30 4.11 -2.18
N LEU A 142 12.07 3.90 -2.57
CA LEU A 142 11.30 4.81 -3.43
C LEU A 142 10.16 5.45 -2.63
N ASP A 143 10.10 6.76 -2.64
CA ASP A 143 8.94 7.53 -2.21
C ASP A 143 7.89 7.51 -3.32
N CYS A 144 6.66 7.17 -2.97
CA CYS A 144 5.60 6.92 -3.93
C CYS A 144 4.39 7.87 -3.74
N PRO A 145 4.60 9.19 -3.84
CA PRO A 145 3.49 10.13 -3.69
C PRO A 145 2.60 10.15 -4.92
N SER A 146 1.30 10.42 -4.70
CA SER A 146 0.33 10.76 -5.75
C SER A 146 0.23 9.73 -6.89
N LEU A 147 0.35 8.45 -6.59
CA LEU A 147 0.33 7.37 -7.59
C LEU A 147 -0.91 7.39 -8.49
N PRO A 148 -2.16 7.60 -7.99
CA PRO A 148 -3.34 7.67 -8.86
C PRO A 148 -3.22 8.73 -9.95
N GLY A 149 -2.76 9.94 -9.61
CA GLY A 149 -2.58 11.02 -10.58
C GLY A 149 -1.42 10.79 -11.55
N ARG A 150 -0.42 9.99 -11.17
CA ARG A 150 0.74 9.68 -12.01
C ARG A 150 0.49 8.54 -13.00
N PHE A 151 -0.19 7.49 -12.56
CA PHE A 151 -0.37 6.26 -13.35
C PHE A 151 -1.76 6.13 -13.96
N SER A 152 -2.81 6.68 -13.31
CA SER A 152 -4.19 6.55 -13.75
C SER A 152 -4.96 7.87 -13.63
N PRO A 153 -4.47 8.99 -14.25
CA PRO A 153 -5.04 10.33 -14.05
C PRO A 153 -6.50 10.43 -14.49
N LYS A 154 -6.89 9.74 -15.56
CA LYS A 154 -8.27 9.72 -16.05
C LYS A 154 -9.19 9.04 -15.03
N ALA A 155 -8.86 7.83 -14.58
CA ALA A 155 -9.65 7.09 -13.60
C ALA A 155 -9.73 7.85 -12.27
N SER A 156 -8.62 8.45 -11.82
CA SER A 156 -8.61 9.29 -10.61
C SER A 156 -9.53 10.49 -10.74
N GLY A 157 -9.56 11.16 -11.91
CA GLY A 157 -10.47 12.26 -12.18
C GLY A 157 -11.94 11.84 -12.24
N GLU A 158 -12.25 10.66 -12.78
CA GLU A 158 -13.60 10.08 -12.81
C GLU A 158 -14.11 9.79 -11.40
N LEU A 159 -13.30 9.23 -10.52
CA LEU A 159 -13.67 9.00 -9.11
C LEU A 159 -14.01 10.30 -8.38
N VAL A 160 -13.21 11.36 -8.57
CA VAL A 160 -13.50 12.68 -7.98
C VAL A 160 -14.80 13.24 -8.52
N LYS A 161 -15.01 13.16 -9.84
CA LYS A 161 -16.25 13.61 -10.49
C LYS A 161 -17.47 12.91 -9.90
N GLU A 162 -17.44 11.58 -9.80
CA GLU A 162 -18.54 10.79 -9.25
C GLU A 162 -18.85 11.18 -7.80
N ALA A 163 -17.83 11.29 -6.95
CA ALA A 163 -18.01 11.73 -5.57
C ALA A 163 -18.67 13.12 -5.46
N VAL A 164 -18.26 14.05 -6.31
CA VAL A 164 -18.86 15.41 -6.37
C VAL A 164 -20.32 15.35 -6.82
N TYR A 165 -20.62 14.55 -7.86
CA TYR A 165 -22.01 14.41 -8.34
C TYR A 165 -22.91 13.78 -7.28
N HIS A 166 -22.46 12.76 -6.56
CA HIS A 166 -23.21 12.16 -5.45
C HIS A 166 -23.53 13.18 -4.36
N ILE A 167 -22.56 14.01 -3.97
CA ILE A 167 -22.78 15.10 -3.01
C ILE A 167 -23.87 16.06 -3.50
N LEU A 168 -23.83 16.48 -4.77
CA LEU A 168 -24.80 17.39 -5.34
C LEU A 168 -26.20 16.79 -5.40
N GLU A 169 -26.33 15.52 -5.77
CA GLU A 169 -27.61 14.80 -5.81
C GLU A 169 -28.24 14.63 -4.42
N GLU A 170 -27.42 14.28 -3.41
CA GLU A 170 -27.88 14.19 -2.02
C GLU A 170 -28.43 15.52 -1.52
N ARG A 171 -27.75 16.62 -1.80
CA ARG A 171 -28.22 17.98 -1.46
C ARG A 171 -29.53 18.33 -2.15
N ARG A 172 -29.66 18.00 -3.43
CA ARG A 172 -30.88 18.27 -4.20
C ARG A 172 -32.11 17.53 -3.65
N LYS A 173 -31.90 16.34 -3.05
CA LYS A 173 -32.99 15.56 -2.42
C LYS A 173 -33.39 16.10 -1.04
N LEU A 174 -32.54 16.91 -0.41
CA LEU A 174 -32.77 17.51 0.91
C LEU A 174 -33.34 18.94 0.83
N SER A 175 -33.43 19.52 -0.37
CA SER A 175 -34.01 20.86 -0.66
C SER A 175 -35.43 20.75 -1.16
#